data_879a1d14b9f408dabe8e8ac548f7fa63
#
_entry.id   879a1d14b9f408dabe8e8ac548f7fa63
#
_cell.length_a   1.000
_cell.length_b   1.000
_cell.length_c   1.000
_cell.angle_alpha   90.00
_cell.angle_beta   90.00
_cell.angle_gamma   90.00
#
_symmetry.space_group_name_H-M   'P 1'
#
loop_
_entity.id
_entity.type
_entity.pdbx_description
1 polymer ?
#
loop_
_entity_poly.entity_id
_entity_poly.type
_entity_poly.pdbx_seq_one_letter_code
_entity_poly.pdbx_strand_id
1 'polypeptide(L)'
;MNMKKVLILLVSFVLLCGLSSMAMAAPLKVGGIKDTTGATSDVGKDAALGQAEFWSHYVKDTGGINGKPVKYIWFDYGYRIPEALTKYKLLKRMKVLAIMGWGTGDTEALSPTVNKDKIPYVSDSYSAHLTRPVDWVDKKGHKHGGTAYNLFFSPDYSTNARSCLTAWFDKKWPKHPDYGKRKPRLASSYMFASPYASAPIEALKNHGELLGFEIGPDQDVSLFAIDVKSQIMALKKFKPDILWHGNTTMSVSATLRDAYGLGLGADHIVNNWGYDENLPRLAGEAMSGKDRVLVMGATPNKFFGQASDLMDKVEEYAKKINPGVPTEKRLNRTVQGWANGVVLREAMIRADKAGDLTGPGIMKKGFETMRNFHIGLGTGDVSYTATDHRPVGGCLVQEWDGKKFVPVEFVDVKGRWPKQWASEWHGW
;
A
#
# COMPACT_ATOMS: atom_id res chain seq x y z
N MET A 1 -20.83 -30.13 64.80
CA MET A 1 -20.77 -30.26 63.34
C MET A 1 -19.57 -31.15 63.03
N ASN A 2 -19.76 -32.26 62.35
CA ASN A 2 -18.75 -33.33 62.25
C ASN A 2 -17.60 -32.88 61.27
N MET A 3 -16.37 -32.93 61.74
CA MET A 3 -15.15 -32.49 60.97
C MET A 3 -15.10 -33.03 59.53
N LYS A 4 -15.65 -34.21 59.28
CA LYS A 4 -15.81 -34.76 57.90
C LYS A 4 -16.76 -33.96 57.02
N LYS A 5 -17.83 -33.37 57.57
CA LYS A 5 -18.75 -32.51 56.79
C LYS A 5 -18.15 -31.16 56.49
N VAL A 6 -17.30 -30.60 57.35
CA VAL A 6 -16.59 -29.34 57.11
C VAL A 6 -15.50 -29.54 56.05
N LEU A 7 -14.80 -30.68 56.05
CA LEU A 7 -13.79 -31.00 55.02
C LEU A 7 -14.40 -31.22 53.65
N ILE A 8 -15.57 -31.87 53.56
CA ILE A 8 -16.29 -32.05 52.28
C ILE A 8 -16.79 -30.73 51.74
N LEU A 9 -17.29 -29.80 52.58
CA LEU A 9 -17.72 -28.47 52.18
C LEU A 9 -16.56 -27.59 51.68
N LEU A 10 -15.37 -27.67 52.34
CA LEU A 10 -14.16 -26.98 51.94
C LEU A 10 -13.60 -27.51 50.59
N VAL A 11 -13.60 -28.84 50.40
CA VAL A 11 -13.14 -29.44 49.13
C VAL A 11 -14.10 -29.13 48.00
N SER A 12 -15.44 -29.11 48.26
CA SER A 12 -16.43 -28.73 47.26
C SER A 12 -16.33 -27.25 46.88
N PHE A 13 -16.03 -26.36 47.83
CA PHE A 13 -15.84 -24.91 47.56
C PHE A 13 -14.55 -24.63 46.78
N VAL A 14 -13.45 -25.36 47.07
CA VAL A 14 -12.20 -25.24 46.30
C VAL A 14 -12.35 -25.83 44.91
N LEU A 15 -13.13 -26.91 44.70
CA LEU A 15 -13.44 -27.43 43.36
C LEU A 15 -14.39 -26.50 42.60
N LEU A 16 -15.34 -25.83 43.23
CA LEU A 16 -16.19 -24.82 42.57
C LEU A 16 -15.43 -23.54 42.21
N CYS A 17 -14.46 -23.11 43.02
CA CYS A 17 -13.60 -21.97 42.72
C CYS A 17 -12.52 -22.31 41.67
N GLY A 18 -12.09 -23.58 41.54
CA GLY A 18 -11.11 -24.06 40.58
C GLY A 18 -11.69 -24.27 39.15
N LEU A 19 -13.00 -24.30 38.98
CA LEU A 19 -13.72 -24.39 37.71
C LEU A 19 -14.28 -23.04 37.25
N SER A 20 -13.62 -21.94 37.60
CA SER A 20 -13.70 -20.76 36.78
C SER A 20 -13.11 -21.16 35.43
N SER A 21 -13.94 -21.83 34.61
CA SER A 21 -13.67 -21.95 33.18
C SER A 21 -13.31 -20.56 32.73
N MET A 22 -12.04 -20.34 32.38
CA MET A 22 -11.67 -19.19 31.56
C MET A 22 -12.52 -19.31 30.29
N ALA A 23 -13.71 -18.72 30.33
CA ALA A 23 -14.52 -18.54 29.13
C ALA A 23 -13.61 -17.77 28.18
N MET A 24 -12.95 -18.49 27.26
CA MET A 24 -12.11 -17.86 26.26
C MET A 24 -13.00 -16.84 25.55
N ALA A 25 -12.68 -15.58 25.72
CA ALA A 25 -13.39 -14.50 25.07
C ALA A 25 -13.49 -14.84 23.57
N ALA A 26 -14.68 -14.66 23.00
CA ALA A 26 -14.88 -14.90 21.56
C ALA A 26 -13.84 -14.09 20.78
N PRO A 27 -13.20 -14.68 19.76
CA PRO A 27 -12.13 -14.00 19.06
C PRO A 27 -12.60 -12.73 18.36
N LEU A 28 -11.81 -11.67 18.47
CA LEU A 28 -11.97 -10.47 17.69
C LEU A 28 -11.84 -10.83 16.20
N LYS A 29 -12.69 -10.28 15.34
CA LYS A 29 -12.65 -10.62 13.93
C LYS A 29 -12.09 -9.48 13.11
N VAL A 30 -11.09 -9.76 12.29
CA VAL A 30 -10.57 -8.88 11.25
C VAL A 30 -10.91 -9.47 9.90
N GLY A 31 -11.48 -8.67 9.00
CA GLY A 31 -11.84 -9.08 7.66
C GLY A 31 -10.73 -8.80 6.66
N GLY A 32 -10.80 -9.44 5.47
CA GLY A 32 -9.93 -9.16 4.33
C GLY A 32 -10.65 -9.34 2.99
N ILE A 33 -10.36 -8.46 2.04
CA ILE A 33 -10.79 -8.56 0.64
C ILE A 33 -9.54 -8.38 -0.23
N LYS A 34 -9.18 -9.38 -1.05
CA LYS A 34 -7.93 -9.40 -1.81
C LYS A 34 -8.15 -9.84 -3.25
N ASP A 35 -7.25 -9.42 -4.13
CA ASP A 35 -7.17 -9.97 -5.49
C ASP A 35 -6.03 -10.99 -5.57
N THR A 36 -6.40 -12.27 -5.66
CA THR A 36 -5.43 -13.36 -5.85
C THR A 36 -5.62 -14.09 -7.18
N THR A 37 -6.67 -13.77 -7.93
CA THR A 37 -7.01 -14.44 -9.20
C THR A 37 -7.28 -13.50 -10.37
N GLY A 38 -7.44 -12.20 -10.10
CA GLY A 38 -7.81 -11.18 -11.11
C GLY A 38 -6.63 -10.39 -11.67
N ALA A 39 -6.96 -9.18 -12.13
CA ALA A 39 -6.07 -8.33 -12.94
C ALA A 39 -4.81 -7.85 -12.22
N THR A 40 -4.79 -7.85 -10.89
CA THR A 40 -3.63 -7.42 -10.07
C THR A 40 -3.07 -8.57 -9.24
N SER A 41 -3.39 -9.81 -9.61
CA SER A 41 -2.97 -11.00 -8.86
C SER A 41 -1.45 -11.25 -8.89
N ASP A 42 -0.74 -10.66 -9.85
CA ASP A 42 0.74 -10.67 -9.93
C ASP A 42 1.41 -10.05 -8.70
N VAL A 43 0.74 -9.08 -8.07
CA VAL A 43 1.18 -8.43 -6.82
C VAL A 43 0.28 -8.78 -5.63
N GLY A 44 -0.99 -9.11 -5.87
CA GLY A 44 -2.00 -9.38 -4.86
C GLY A 44 -1.80 -10.67 -4.09
N LYS A 45 -1.32 -11.73 -4.76
CA LYS A 45 -1.07 -13.04 -4.12
C LYS A 45 -0.09 -12.91 -2.97
N ASP A 46 1.01 -12.25 -3.19
CA ASP A 46 2.10 -12.15 -2.21
C ASP A 46 1.70 -11.25 -1.03
N ALA A 47 0.96 -10.17 -1.29
CA ALA A 47 0.38 -9.33 -0.24
C ALA A 47 -0.64 -10.10 0.63
N ALA A 48 -1.48 -10.94 0.00
CA ALA A 48 -2.44 -11.78 0.72
C ALA A 48 -1.74 -12.82 1.61
N LEU A 49 -0.64 -13.44 1.14
CA LEU A 49 0.20 -14.31 1.95
C LEU A 49 0.74 -13.58 3.18
N GLY A 50 1.34 -12.40 3.00
CA GLY A 50 1.88 -11.61 4.10
C GLY A 50 0.82 -11.23 5.14
N GLN A 51 -0.38 -10.85 4.71
CA GLN A 51 -1.47 -10.55 5.64
C GLN A 51 -1.98 -11.79 6.39
N ALA A 52 -2.05 -12.95 5.72
CA ALA A 52 -2.45 -14.19 6.36
C ALA A 52 -1.40 -14.66 7.40
N GLU A 53 -0.12 -14.58 7.06
CA GLU A 53 0.99 -14.87 7.96
C GLU A 53 0.96 -13.97 9.20
N PHE A 54 0.74 -12.67 9.00
CA PHE A 54 0.63 -11.71 10.09
C PHE A 54 -0.57 -11.98 10.99
N TRP A 55 -1.79 -11.95 10.44
CA TRP A 55 -3.02 -12.00 11.25
C TRP A 55 -3.35 -13.37 11.82
N SER A 56 -3.16 -14.44 11.03
CA SER A 56 -3.55 -15.80 11.45
C SER A 56 -2.50 -16.49 12.29
N HIS A 57 -1.24 -16.03 12.22
CA HIS A 57 -0.13 -16.70 12.91
C HIS A 57 0.64 -15.75 13.83
N TYR A 58 1.32 -14.72 13.31
CA TYR A 58 2.12 -13.83 14.14
C TYR A 58 1.31 -13.14 15.26
N VAL A 59 0.15 -12.56 14.93
CA VAL A 59 -0.73 -11.92 15.92
C VAL A 59 -1.21 -12.92 16.96
N LYS A 60 -1.55 -14.15 16.56
CA LYS A 60 -1.93 -15.23 17.47
C LYS A 60 -0.79 -15.59 18.41
N ASP A 61 0.41 -15.82 17.87
CA ASP A 61 1.58 -16.24 18.63
C ASP A 61 2.12 -15.15 19.57
N THR A 62 1.79 -13.87 19.29
CA THR A 62 2.19 -12.70 20.08
C THR A 62 1.08 -12.12 20.96
N GLY A 63 0.08 -12.94 21.33
CA GLY A 63 -0.93 -12.58 22.33
C GLY A 63 -2.11 -11.76 21.82
N GLY A 64 -2.37 -11.71 20.50
CA GLY A 64 -3.55 -11.07 19.95
C GLY A 64 -3.56 -9.54 20.10
N ILE A 65 -4.69 -9.02 20.54
CA ILE A 65 -4.90 -7.60 20.90
C ILE A 65 -5.04 -7.51 22.42
N ASN A 66 -4.00 -7.11 23.12
CA ASN A 66 -3.94 -7.06 24.60
C ASN A 66 -4.48 -8.34 25.26
N GLY A 67 -4.02 -9.51 24.80
CA GLY A 67 -4.45 -10.83 25.31
C GLY A 67 -5.74 -11.38 24.68
N LYS A 68 -6.45 -10.62 23.87
CA LYS A 68 -7.67 -11.07 23.18
C LYS A 68 -7.31 -11.77 21.87
N PRO A 69 -7.79 -13.02 21.63
CA PRO A 69 -7.49 -13.74 20.41
C PRO A 69 -8.12 -13.06 19.20
N VAL A 70 -7.47 -13.17 18.03
CA VAL A 70 -7.93 -12.62 16.78
C VAL A 70 -8.19 -13.74 15.77
N LYS A 71 -9.27 -13.63 15.00
CA LYS A 71 -9.59 -14.47 13.84
C LYS A 71 -9.58 -13.61 12.59
N TYR A 72 -8.69 -13.93 11.64
CA TYR A 72 -8.66 -13.32 10.32
C TYR A 72 -9.54 -14.11 9.35
N ILE A 73 -10.39 -13.42 8.60
CA ILE A 73 -11.35 -13.99 7.64
C ILE A 73 -11.25 -13.18 6.36
N TRP A 74 -10.75 -13.78 5.28
CA TRP A 74 -10.59 -13.05 4.04
C TRP A 74 -11.19 -13.77 2.83
N PHE A 75 -11.43 -13.01 1.76
CA PHE A 75 -12.00 -13.47 0.52
C PHE A 75 -11.23 -12.91 -0.68
N ASP A 76 -11.06 -13.75 -1.69
CA ASP A 76 -10.68 -13.31 -3.03
C ASP A 76 -11.90 -12.72 -3.75
N TYR A 77 -11.72 -11.60 -4.46
CA TYR A 77 -12.79 -10.96 -5.24
C TYR A 77 -12.44 -10.82 -6.73
N GLY A 78 -11.25 -11.29 -7.17
CA GLY A 78 -10.82 -11.35 -8.55
C GLY A 78 -10.76 -9.97 -9.23
N TYR A 79 -10.49 -8.89 -8.48
CA TYR A 79 -10.47 -7.49 -8.93
C TYR A 79 -11.79 -7.01 -9.56
N ARG A 80 -12.92 -7.58 -9.15
CA ARG A 80 -14.27 -7.24 -9.66
C ARG A 80 -15.06 -6.50 -8.59
N ILE A 81 -15.41 -5.23 -8.86
CA ILE A 81 -16.12 -4.35 -7.89
C ILE A 81 -17.42 -5.00 -7.36
N PRO A 82 -18.31 -5.61 -8.16
CA PRO A 82 -19.53 -6.26 -7.65
C PRO A 82 -19.22 -7.37 -6.63
N GLU A 83 -18.14 -8.14 -6.86
CA GLU A 83 -17.69 -9.17 -5.93
C GLU A 83 -17.16 -8.56 -4.63
N ALA A 84 -16.38 -7.49 -4.70
CA ALA A 84 -15.91 -6.77 -3.51
C ALA A 84 -17.07 -6.29 -2.63
N LEU A 85 -18.12 -5.72 -3.23
CA LEU A 85 -19.35 -5.30 -2.53
C LEU A 85 -20.05 -6.49 -1.85
N THR A 86 -20.07 -7.65 -2.53
CA THR A 86 -20.64 -8.89 -1.97
C THR A 86 -19.82 -9.41 -0.79
N LYS A 87 -18.49 -9.47 -0.93
CA LYS A 87 -17.58 -9.92 0.14
C LYS A 87 -17.63 -8.97 1.35
N TYR A 88 -17.71 -7.66 1.12
CA TYR A 88 -17.90 -6.68 2.18
C TYR A 88 -19.18 -6.96 2.99
N LYS A 89 -20.32 -7.18 2.32
CA LYS A 89 -21.59 -7.52 3.00
C LYS A 89 -21.49 -8.80 3.84
N LEU A 90 -20.72 -9.79 3.37
CA LEU A 90 -20.45 -11.01 4.14
C LEU A 90 -19.64 -10.71 5.40
N LEU A 91 -18.52 -9.97 5.29
CA LEU A 91 -17.68 -9.60 6.42
C LEU A 91 -18.46 -8.77 7.46
N LYS A 92 -19.29 -7.81 7.00
CA LYS A 92 -20.17 -7.05 7.89
C LYS A 92 -21.13 -7.95 8.68
N ARG A 93 -21.78 -8.94 8.01
CA ARG A 93 -22.65 -9.92 8.70
C ARG A 93 -21.90 -10.78 9.71
N MET A 94 -20.62 -11.05 9.45
CA MET A 94 -19.74 -11.76 10.39
C MET A 94 -19.28 -10.90 11.55
N LYS A 95 -19.68 -9.60 11.59
CA LYS A 95 -19.33 -8.62 12.64
C LYS A 95 -17.82 -8.45 12.80
N VAL A 96 -17.09 -8.25 11.69
CA VAL A 96 -15.67 -7.88 11.74
C VAL A 96 -15.52 -6.47 12.28
N LEU A 97 -14.45 -6.22 13.06
CA LEU A 97 -14.15 -4.91 13.66
C LEU A 97 -13.48 -3.96 12.67
N ALA A 98 -12.70 -4.50 11.75
CA ALA A 98 -12.00 -3.77 10.71
C ALA A 98 -11.76 -4.69 9.50
N ILE A 99 -11.46 -4.10 8.34
CA ILE A 99 -11.24 -4.83 7.09
C ILE A 99 -9.93 -4.39 6.46
N MET A 100 -9.12 -5.37 6.01
CA MET A 100 -7.96 -5.19 5.15
C MET A 100 -8.43 -5.20 3.69
N GLY A 101 -8.45 -4.04 3.04
CA GLY A 101 -8.89 -3.86 1.66
C GLY A 101 -7.78 -4.10 0.62
N TRP A 102 -8.11 -3.88 -0.67
CA TRP A 102 -7.14 -4.07 -1.75
C TRP A 102 -7.14 -2.91 -2.75
N GLY A 103 -7.91 -3.01 -3.82
CA GLY A 103 -7.81 -2.17 -5.00
C GLY A 103 -8.44 -0.78 -4.88
N THR A 104 -8.14 0.10 -5.84
CA THR A 104 -8.64 1.47 -5.80
C THR A 104 -10.11 1.54 -6.19
N GLY A 105 -10.52 0.90 -7.27
CA GLY A 105 -11.91 0.97 -7.72
C GLY A 105 -12.91 0.37 -6.72
N ASP A 106 -12.56 -0.75 -6.08
CA ASP A 106 -13.39 -1.36 -5.05
C ASP A 106 -13.38 -0.57 -3.74
N THR A 107 -12.24 -0.01 -3.33
CA THR A 107 -12.14 0.83 -2.13
C THR A 107 -12.96 2.11 -2.28
N GLU A 108 -12.86 2.80 -3.42
CA GLU A 108 -13.64 4.00 -3.70
C GLU A 108 -15.15 3.70 -3.76
N ALA A 109 -15.55 2.60 -4.42
CA ALA A 109 -16.94 2.15 -4.47
C ALA A 109 -17.51 1.77 -3.08
N LEU A 110 -16.68 1.23 -2.20
CA LEU A 110 -17.04 0.84 -0.83
C LEU A 110 -17.04 2.03 0.14
N SER A 111 -16.28 3.08 -0.11
CA SER A 111 -16.04 4.18 0.82
C SER A 111 -17.31 4.78 1.45
N PRO A 112 -18.39 5.10 0.68
CA PRO A 112 -19.63 5.61 1.28
C PRO A 112 -20.27 4.61 2.25
N THR A 113 -20.24 3.31 1.92
CA THR A 113 -20.81 2.25 2.76
C THR A 113 -19.96 2.02 4.00
N VAL A 114 -18.66 1.99 3.87
CA VAL A 114 -17.68 1.86 4.96
C VAL A 114 -17.86 2.99 5.98
N ASN A 115 -17.99 4.24 5.50
CA ASN A 115 -18.23 5.40 6.36
C ASN A 115 -19.57 5.30 7.09
N LYS A 116 -20.66 4.93 6.40
CA LYS A 116 -21.97 4.72 6.99
C LYS A 116 -21.96 3.63 8.06
N ASP A 117 -21.28 2.54 7.80
CA ASP A 117 -21.21 1.37 8.69
C ASP A 117 -20.20 1.55 9.82
N LYS A 118 -19.34 2.56 9.72
CA LYS A 118 -18.29 2.89 10.69
C LYS A 118 -17.32 1.72 10.93
N ILE A 119 -16.94 1.02 9.84
CA ILE A 119 -15.99 -0.09 9.88
C ILE A 119 -14.66 0.40 9.29
N PRO A 120 -13.57 0.50 10.06
CA PRO A 120 -12.25 0.87 9.54
C PRO A 120 -11.83 -0.03 8.39
N TYR A 121 -11.44 0.57 7.27
CA TYR A 121 -11.04 -0.10 6.05
C TYR A 121 -9.62 0.32 5.70
N VAL A 122 -8.65 -0.55 6.02
CA VAL A 122 -7.23 -0.33 5.73
C VAL A 122 -6.93 -0.98 4.39
N SER A 123 -6.84 -0.16 3.34
CA SER A 123 -6.67 -0.67 1.98
C SER A 123 -5.22 -0.68 1.51
N ASP A 124 -4.98 -1.44 0.46
CA ASP A 124 -3.77 -1.34 -0.36
C ASP A 124 -3.97 -0.36 -1.53
N SER A 125 -5.14 0.33 -1.60
CA SER A 125 -5.31 1.51 -2.44
C SER A 125 -4.71 2.72 -1.75
N TYR A 126 -3.81 3.39 -2.44
CA TYR A 126 -3.15 4.61 -1.97
C TYR A 126 -3.65 5.84 -2.75
N SER A 127 -4.91 5.80 -3.21
CA SER A 127 -5.54 6.94 -3.89
C SER A 127 -5.60 8.15 -2.96
N ALA A 128 -5.15 9.30 -3.45
CA ALA A 128 -5.18 10.54 -2.67
C ALA A 128 -6.61 10.94 -2.26
N HIS A 129 -7.63 10.56 -3.05
CA HIS A 129 -9.05 10.79 -2.73
C HIS A 129 -9.47 10.16 -1.40
N LEU A 130 -8.80 9.10 -0.94
CA LEU A 130 -9.10 8.40 0.31
C LEU A 130 -8.46 9.05 1.55
N THR A 131 -7.76 10.17 1.41
CA THR A 131 -7.00 10.81 2.49
C THR A 131 -7.73 11.94 3.19
N ARG A 132 -8.93 12.33 2.70
CA ARG A 132 -9.75 13.39 3.28
C ARG A 132 -10.89 12.81 4.12
N PRO A 133 -10.77 12.80 5.46
CA PRO A 133 -11.81 12.23 6.33
C PRO A 133 -13.10 13.05 6.36
N VAL A 134 -13.07 14.33 6.00
CA VAL A 134 -14.19 15.25 6.01
C VAL A 134 -14.67 15.60 4.60
N ASP A 135 -15.93 15.99 4.45
CA ASP A 135 -16.50 16.44 3.17
C ASP A 135 -15.71 17.63 2.62
N TRP A 136 -15.54 17.68 1.30
CA TRP A 136 -14.75 18.71 0.65
C TRP A 136 -15.28 19.06 -0.74
N VAL A 137 -14.78 20.17 -1.27
CA VAL A 137 -15.10 20.66 -2.61
C VAL A 137 -13.79 20.73 -3.41
N ASP A 138 -13.78 20.19 -4.62
CA ASP A 138 -12.63 20.25 -5.51
C ASP A 138 -12.48 21.61 -6.20
N LYS A 139 -11.39 21.81 -6.94
CA LYS A 139 -11.11 23.04 -7.70
C LYS A 139 -12.14 23.37 -8.77
N LYS A 140 -12.93 22.38 -9.21
CA LYS A 140 -13.99 22.52 -10.21
C LYS A 140 -15.37 22.78 -9.58
N GLY A 141 -15.43 22.81 -8.23
CA GLY A 141 -16.67 23.05 -7.48
C GLY A 141 -17.48 21.78 -7.21
N HIS A 142 -16.97 20.58 -7.51
CA HIS A 142 -17.67 19.34 -7.21
C HIS A 142 -17.54 18.99 -5.72
N LYS A 143 -18.66 18.57 -5.15
CA LYS A 143 -18.71 18.12 -3.75
C LYS A 143 -18.33 16.65 -3.65
N HIS A 144 -17.46 16.33 -2.72
CA HIS A 144 -17.01 14.98 -2.41
C HIS A 144 -17.29 14.66 -0.95
N GLY A 145 -17.81 13.46 -0.68
CA GLY A 145 -17.98 12.97 0.68
C GLY A 145 -16.63 12.61 1.33
N GLY A 146 -16.53 12.86 2.63
CA GLY A 146 -15.36 12.48 3.40
C GLY A 146 -15.16 10.95 3.45
N THR A 147 -13.92 10.52 3.61
CA THR A 147 -13.51 9.11 3.63
C THR A 147 -12.98 8.69 5.01
N ALA A 148 -13.67 9.12 6.06
CA ALA A 148 -13.24 9.03 7.47
C ALA A 148 -12.82 7.63 7.94
N TYR A 149 -13.34 6.57 7.32
CA TYR A 149 -13.03 5.19 7.69
C TYR A 149 -12.11 4.47 6.69
N ASN A 150 -11.52 5.21 5.72
CA ASN A 150 -10.51 4.68 4.81
C ASN A 150 -9.11 5.11 5.26
N LEU A 151 -8.18 4.17 5.25
CA LEU A 151 -6.82 4.33 5.73
C LEU A 151 -5.86 3.48 4.91
N PHE A 152 -4.59 3.87 4.94
CA PHE A 152 -3.45 3.10 4.45
C PHE A 152 -2.18 3.60 5.14
N PHE A 153 -1.06 2.86 5.04
CA PHE A 153 0.21 3.24 5.69
C PHE A 153 1.21 3.90 4.74
N SER A 154 0.93 3.89 3.45
CA SER A 154 1.81 4.37 2.38
C SER A 154 1.68 5.89 2.18
N PRO A 155 2.68 6.58 1.62
CA PRO A 155 2.42 7.79 0.86
C PRO A 155 1.36 7.51 -0.20
N ASP A 156 0.45 8.47 -0.46
CA ASP A 156 -0.51 8.32 -1.54
C ASP A 156 0.18 8.29 -2.92
N TYR A 157 -0.55 7.81 -3.94
CA TYR A 157 0.00 7.69 -5.31
C TYR A 157 0.51 9.03 -5.87
N SER A 158 -0.18 10.11 -5.56
CA SER A 158 0.21 11.46 -6.01
C SER A 158 1.50 11.91 -5.34
N THR A 159 1.65 11.65 -4.05
CA THR A 159 2.89 11.92 -3.30
C THR A 159 4.04 11.04 -3.80
N ASN A 160 3.76 9.75 -4.12
CA ASN A 160 4.75 8.86 -4.74
C ASN A 160 5.23 9.40 -6.08
N ALA A 161 4.31 9.80 -6.97
CA ALA A 161 4.64 10.37 -8.28
C ALA A 161 5.46 11.67 -8.16
N ARG A 162 5.03 12.58 -7.30
CA ARG A 162 5.75 13.83 -7.02
C ARG A 162 7.16 13.58 -6.51
N SER A 163 7.32 12.65 -5.56
CA SER A 163 8.63 12.31 -5.00
C SER A 163 9.57 11.75 -6.06
N CYS A 164 9.12 10.77 -6.83
CA CYS A 164 9.96 10.13 -7.84
C CYS A 164 10.36 11.11 -8.96
N LEU A 165 9.42 11.94 -9.43
CA LEU A 165 9.71 12.95 -10.47
C LEU A 165 10.69 13.99 -9.96
N THR A 166 10.55 14.44 -8.70
CA THR A 166 11.47 15.39 -8.05
C THR A 166 12.88 14.80 -7.95
N ALA A 167 13.02 13.58 -7.46
CA ALA A 167 14.32 12.95 -7.32
C ALA A 167 15.04 12.81 -8.66
N TRP A 168 14.32 12.43 -9.73
CA TRP A 168 14.89 12.39 -11.07
C TRP A 168 15.32 13.79 -11.54
N PHE A 169 14.45 14.79 -11.38
CA PHE A 169 14.72 16.17 -11.77
C PHE A 169 15.97 16.74 -11.06
N ASP A 170 16.09 16.50 -9.75
CA ASP A 170 17.21 17.03 -8.94
C ASP A 170 18.52 16.26 -9.18
N LYS A 171 18.48 14.95 -9.42
CA LYS A 171 19.70 14.10 -9.43
C LYS A 171 20.15 13.66 -10.81
N LYS A 172 19.22 13.56 -11.77
CA LYS A 172 19.52 13.01 -13.10
C LYS A 172 19.52 14.10 -14.17
N TRP A 173 18.49 14.97 -14.18
CA TRP A 173 18.40 16.04 -15.18
C TRP A 173 19.64 16.96 -15.24
N PRO A 174 20.26 17.42 -14.13
CA PRO A 174 21.49 18.24 -14.20
C PRO A 174 22.70 17.56 -14.87
N LYS A 175 22.66 16.24 -15.03
CA LYS A 175 23.69 15.45 -15.71
C LYS A 175 23.33 15.11 -17.15
N HIS A 176 22.12 15.46 -17.58
CA HIS A 176 21.65 15.17 -18.93
C HIS A 176 22.35 16.08 -19.97
N PRO A 177 22.70 15.56 -21.16
CA PRO A 177 23.39 16.35 -22.21
C PRO A 177 22.67 17.63 -22.64
N ASP A 178 21.34 17.66 -22.49
CA ASP A 178 20.50 18.81 -22.85
C ASP A 178 20.15 19.74 -21.70
N TYR A 179 20.73 19.50 -20.51
CA TYR A 179 20.52 20.38 -19.37
C TYR A 179 20.93 21.82 -19.69
N GLY A 180 20.06 22.78 -19.34
CA GLY A 180 20.24 24.18 -19.66
C GLY A 180 19.98 24.58 -21.13
N LYS A 181 19.73 23.61 -22.03
CA LYS A 181 19.46 23.86 -23.47
C LYS A 181 17.96 23.81 -23.80
N ARG A 182 17.21 22.97 -23.09
CA ARG A 182 15.76 22.79 -23.25
C ARG A 182 15.12 22.31 -21.94
N LYS A 183 13.79 22.27 -21.91
CA LYS A 183 13.04 21.64 -20.83
C LYS A 183 13.15 20.10 -20.90
N PRO A 184 13.13 19.38 -19.76
CA PRO A 184 12.97 17.94 -19.77
C PRO A 184 11.55 17.56 -20.24
N ARG A 185 11.41 16.38 -20.85
CA ARG A 185 10.18 15.87 -21.45
C ARG A 185 9.64 14.69 -20.68
N LEU A 186 8.41 14.81 -20.17
CA LEU A 186 7.71 13.76 -19.43
C LEU A 186 6.57 13.19 -20.27
N ALA A 187 6.55 11.85 -20.40
CA ALA A 187 5.40 11.12 -20.92
C ALA A 187 4.95 10.04 -19.91
N SER A 188 3.79 9.44 -20.13
CA SER A 188 3.27 8.39 -19.23
C SER A 188 2.63 7.23 -19.99
N SER A 189 2.69 6.03 -19.36
CA SER A 189 2.05 4.81 -19.83
C SER A 189 1.30 4.14 -18.67
N TYR A 190 -0.01 3.94 -18.85
CA TYR A 190 -0.87 3.36 -17.81
C TYR A 190 -2.20 2.91 -18.44
N MET A 191 -2.96 2.07 -17.76
CA MET A 191 -4.31 1.70 -18.20
C MET A 191 -5.29 2.81 -17.85
N PHE A 192 -5.85 3.49 -18.87
CA PHE A 192 -6.73 4.66 -18.71
C PHE A 192 -8.00 4.32 -17.91
N ALA A 193 -8.57 3.14 -18.16
CA ALA A 193 -9.79 2.69 -17.49
C ALA A 193 -9.57 2.19 -16.05
N SER A 194 -8.32 2.10 -15.58
CA SER A 194 -8.02 1.64 -14.22
C SER A 194 -8.02 2.81 -13.24
N PRO A 195 -8.93 2.84 -12.22
CA PRO A 195 -8.91 3.88 -11.19
C PRO A 195 -7.57 3.97 -10.46
N TYR A 196 -6.89 2.83 -10.27
CA TYR A 196 -5.58 2.75 -9.67
C TYR A 196 -4.48 3.41 -10.53
N ALA A 197 -4.39 3.01 -11.81
CA ALA A 197 -3.29 3.43 -12.67
C ALA A 197 -3.42 4.90 -13.09
N SER A 198 -4.64 5.42 -13.19
CA SER A 198 -4.95 6.81 -13.54
C SER A 198 -4.90 7.78 -12.34
N ALA A 199 -5.03 7.29 -11.10
CA ALA A 199 -5.11 8.13 -9.91
C ALA A 199 -4.01 9.21 -9.78
N PRO A 200 -2.71 8.94 -10.01
CA PRO A 200 -1.65 9.94 -9.84
C PRO A 200 -1.42 10.84 -11.06
N ILE A 201 -2.07 10.62 -12.19
CA ILE A 201 -1.66 11.22 -13.47
C ILE A 201 -1.84 12.75 -13.50
N GLU A 202 -2.96 13.26 -12.99
CA GLU A 202 -3.15 14.72 -12.89
C GLU A 202 -2.09 15.35 -11.98
N ALA A 203 -1.81 14.73 -10.85
CA ALA A 203 -0.77 15.18 -9.91
C ALA A 203 0.64 15.10 -10.50
N LEU A 204 0.95 14.04 -11.24
CA LEU A 204 2.22 13.87 -11.96
C LEU A 204 2.45 15.00 -12.96
N LYS A 205 1.46 15.28 -13.79
CA LYS A 205 1.55 16.32 -14.83
C LYS A 205 1.66 17.73 -14.23
N ASN A 206 0.78 18.03 -13.27
CA ASN A 206 0.82 19.32 -12.58
C ASN A 206 2.16 19.57 -11.88
N HIS A 207 2.71 18.51 -11.25
CA HIS A 207 4.03 18.61 -10.62
C HIS A 207 5.16 18.71 -11.65
N GLY A 208 5.03 18.03 -12.78
CA GLY A 208 5.96 18.17 -13.91
C GLY A 208 6.01 19.62 -14.43
N GLU A 209 4.84 20.25 -14.63
CA GLU A 209 4.75 21.65 -15.00
C GLU A 209 5.38 22.58 -13.96
N LEU A 210 5.14 22.33 -12.67
CA LEU A 210 5.76 23.05 -11.55
C LEU A 210 7.29 22.96 -11.58
N LEU A 211 7.85 21.81 -11.94
CA LEU A 211 9.29 21.60 -12.10
C LEU A 211 9.84 22.07 -13.45
N GLY A 212 8.99 22.50 -14.36
CA GLY A 212 9.37 23.05 -15.67
C GLY A 212 9.48 22.01 -16.80
N PHE A 213 8.86 20.84 -16.67
CA PHE A 213 8.80 19.85 -17.75
C PHE A 213 7.90 20.29 -18.92
N GLU A 214 8.23 19.83 -20.11
CA GLU A 214 7.32 19.71 -21.23
C GLU A 214 6.51 18.42 -21.07
N ILE A 215 5.17 18.55 -20.95
CA ILE A 215 4.29 17.41 -20.73
C ILE A 215 3.87 16.81 -22.08
N GLY A 216 4.19 15.55 -22.26
CA GLY A 216 3.94 14.77 -23.46
C GLY A 216 2.66 13.92 -23.40
N PRO A 217 2.50 13.02 -24.37
CA PRO A 217 1.32 12.17 -24.48
C PRO A 217 1.30 11.05 -23.45
N ASP A 218 0.08 10.71 -23.06
CA ASP A 218 -0.21 9.45 -22.34
C ASP A 218 -0.37 8.31 -23.35
N GLN A 219 0.01 7.10 -22.94
CA GLN A 219 -0.24 5.88 -23.69
C GLN A 219 -1.12 4.94 -22.88
N ASP A 220 -2.22 4.49 -23.49
CA ASP A 220 -3.08 3.48 -22.88
C ASP A 220 -2.42 2.10 -23.01
N VAL A 221 -2.10 1.51 -21.86
CA VAL A 221 -1.43 0.21 -21.74
C VAL A 221 -2.22 -0.66 -20.79
N SER A 222 -2.72 -1.81 -21.25
CA SER A 222 -3.47 -2.76 -20.43
C SER A 222 -2.64 -3.28 -19.26
N LEU A 223 -3.27 -3.57 -18.12
CA LEU A 223 -2.64 -4.30 -16.99
C LEU A 223 -2.12 -5.68 -17.38
N PHE A 224 -2.70 -6.28 -18.43
CA PHE A 224 -2.30 -7.57 -18.99
C PHE A 224 -1.40 -7.45 -20.23
N ALA A 225 -0.86 -6.27 -20.52
CA ALA A 225 -0.05 -6.07 -21.72
C ALA A 225 1.21 -6.94 -21.70
N ILE A 226 1.44 -7.64 -22.82
CA ILE A 226 2.64 -8.43 -23.11
C ILE A 226 3.45 -7.85 -24.26
N ASP A 227 2.85 -6.99 -25.07
CA ASP A 227 3.43 -6.24 -26.18
C ASP A 227 2.84 -4.83 -26.19
N VAL A 228 3.69 -3.80 -26.28
CA VAL A 228 3.33 -2.38 -26.29
C VAL A 228 4.10 -1.59 -27.36
N LYS A 229 4.61 -2.27 -28.39
CA LYS A 229 5.45 -1.66 -29.42
C LYS A 229 4.81 -0.47 -30.12
N SER A 230 3.49 -0.53 -30.35
CA SER A 230 2.74 0.58 -30.97
C SER A 230 2.77 1.84 -30.12
N GLN A 231 2.60 1.69 -28.80
CA GLN A 231 2.67 2.78 -27.83
C GLN A 231 4.07 3.37 -27.75
N ILE A 232 5.11 2.51 -27.73
CA ILE A 232 6.51 2.96 -27.75
C ILE A 232 6.83 3.71 -29.03
N MET A 233 6.38 3.22 -30.19
CA MET A 233 6.56 3.94 -31.47
C MET A 233 5.89 5.32 -31.50
N ALA A 234 4.74 5.46 -30.85
CA ALA A 234 4.08 6.77 -30.68
C ALA A 234 4.92 7.69 -29.76
N LEU A 235 5.47 7.18 -28.66
CA LEU A 235 6.33 7.93 -27.74
C LEU A 235 7.64 8.39 -28.39
N LYS A 236 8.22 7.60 -29.30
CA LYS A 236 9.44 8.00 -30.03
C LYS A 236 9.32 9.30 -30.82
N LYS A 237 8.10 9.67 -31.23
CA LYS A 237 7.86 10.96 -31.93
C LYS A 237 8.03 12.15 -30.97
N PHE A 238 7.67 11.99 -29.72
CA PHE A 238 7.81 13.02 -28.68
C PHE A 238 9.22 13.07 -28.11
N LYS A 239 9.94 11.94 -28.12
CA LYS A 239 11.28 11.78 -27.52
C LYS A 239 11.31 12.16 -26.03
N PRO A 240 10.56 11.44 -25.18
CA PRO A 240 10.57 11.73 -23.74
C PRO A 240 11.96 11.49 -23.15
N ASP A 241 12.37 12.32 -22.18
CA ASP A 241 13.54 12.06 -21.34
C ASP A 241 13.19 11.10 -20.22
N ILE A 242 11.92 11.10 -19.82
CA ILE A 242 11.39 10.24 -18.75
C ILE A 242 10.01 9.70 -19.11
N LEU A 243 9.80 8.41 -18.84
CA LEU A 243 8.52 7.73 -18.98
C LEU A 243 8.03 7.26 -17.61
N TRP A 244 6.86 7.77 -17.19
CA TRP A 244 6.15 7.26 -16.01
C TRP A 244 5.36 6.00 -16.34
N HIS A 245 5.43 5.00 -15.44
CA HIS A 245 4.67 3.75 -15.55
C HIS A 245 3.64 3.64 -14.42
N GLY A 246 2.34 3.62 -14.80
CA GLY A 246 1.23 3.55 -13.85
C GLY A 246 0.74 2.14 -13.51
N ASN A 247 1.19 1.10 -14.20
CA ASN A 247 0.68 -0.27 -14.08
C ASN A 247 1.44 -1.16 -13.07
N THR A 248 0.98 -2.41 -12.89
CA THR A 248 1.67 -3.43 -12.08
C THR A 248 2.85 -4.04 -12.82
N THR A 249 3.66 -4.81 -12.11
CA THR A 249 4.97 -5.32 -12.54
C THR A 249 4.95 -6.05 -13.89
N MET A 250 3.92 -6.88 -14.15
CA MET A 250 3.81 -7.62 -15.43
C MET A 250 3.77 -6.69 -16.63
N SER A 251 2.87 -5.73 -16.62
CA SER A 251 2.68 -4.76 -17.70
C SER A 251 3.88 -3.80 -17.82
N VAL A 252 4.42 -3.32 -16.69
CA VAL A 252 5.61 -2.46 -16.68
C VAL A 252 6.81 -3.17 -17.30
N SER A 253 7.03 -4.45 -16.98
CA SER A 253 8.13 -5.22 -17.55
C SER A 253 8.04 -5.37 -19.07
N ALA A 254 6.82 -5.56 -19.61
CA ALA A 254 6.59 -5.58 -21.05
C ALA A 254 6.94 -4.23 -21.69
N THR A 255 6.51 -3.13 -21.05
CA THR A 255 6.82 -1.78 -21.53
C THR A 255 8.31 -1.48 -21.52
N LEU A 256 9.02 -1.89 -20.47
CA LEU A 256 10.49 -1.73 -20.39
C LEU A 256 11.23 -2.52 -21.49
N ARG A 257 10.82 -3.78 -21.73
CA ARG A 257 11.43 -4.59 -22.82
C ARG A 257 11.23 -3.96 -24.18
N ASP A 258 10.00 -3.51 -24.49
CA ASP A 258 9.70 -2.93 -25.80
C ASP A 258 10.37 -1.55 -25.95
N ALA A 259 10.40 -0.74 -24.89
CA ALA A 259 11.11 0.55 -24.88
C ALA A 259 12.61 0.37 -25.16
N TYR A 260 13.25 -0.59 -24.47
CA TYR A 260 14.64 -0.94 -24.67
C TYR A 260 14.89 -1.48 -26.07
N GLY A 261 14.15 -2.48 -26.52
CA GLY A 261 14.31 -3.12 -27.81
C GLY A 261 14.08 -2.20 -29.02
N LEU A 262 13.21 -1.18 -28.85
CA LEU A 262 12.96 -0.17 -29.87
C LEU A 262 13.83 1.08 -29.73
N GLY A 263 14.70 1.15 -28.73
CA GLY A 263 15.60 2.29 -28.51
C GLY A 263 14.83 3.58 -28.23
N LEU A 264 13.92 3.59 -27.26
CA LEU A 264 13.19 4.80 -26.85
C LEU A 264 14.15 5.86 -26.28
N GLY A 265 15.18 5.45 -25.53
CA GLY A 265 16.21 6.32 -24.99
C GLY A 265 15.75 7.18 -23.80
N ALA A 266 14.63 6.81 -23.16
CA ALA A 266 14.13 7.49 -21.98
C ALA A 266 14.58 6.80 -20.69
N ASP A 267 14.68 7.56 -19.61
CA ASP A 267 14.72 7.02 -18.26
C ASP A 267 13.30 6.62 -17.83
N HIS A 268 13.18 5.74 -16.85
CA HIS A 268 11.89 5.20 -16.43
C HIS A 268 11.63 5.45 -14.94
N ILE A 269 10.44 5.98 -14.62
CA ILE A 269 9.90 6.02 -13.26
C ILE A 269 8.74 5.04 -13.16
N VAL A 270 8.79 4.18 -12.17
CA VAL A 270 7.78 3.15 -11.94
C VAL A 270 7.03 3.43 -10.64
N ASN A 271 5.70 3.40 -10.69
CA ASN A 271 4.87 3.53 -9.50
C ASN A 271 5.15 2.39 -8.50
N ASN A 272 4.71 2.55 -7.27
CA ASN A 272 4.96 1.57 -6.21
C ASN A 272 4.50 0.13 -6.54
N TRP A 273 3.43 -0.06 -7.32
CA TRP A 273 2.91 -1.40 -7.64
C TRP A 273 3.64 -2.11 -8.78
N GLY A 274 4.35 -1.37 -9.61
CA GLY A 274 5.21 -1.91 -10.66
C GLY A 274 6.65 -2.11 -10.22
N TYR A 275 7.03 -1.65 -9.01
CA TYR A 275 8.42 -1.59 -8.54
C TYR A 275 8.67 -2.63 -7.44
N ASP A 276 9.08 -3.83 -7.84
CA ASP A 276 9.34 -4.97 -6.96
C ASP A 276 10.47 -5.86 -7.48
N GLU A 277 10.80 -6.91 -6.74
CA GLU A 277 11.91 -7.85 -7.02
C GLU A 277 11.71 -8.64 -8.33
N ASN A 278 10.48 -8.75 -8.83
CA ASN A 278 10.18 -9.40 -10.10
C ASN A 278 10.48 -8.50 -11.29
N LEU A 279 10.45 -7.18 -11.13
CA LEU A 279 10.61 -6.25 -12.25
C LEU A 279 11.92 -6.46 -13.03
N PRO A 280 13.12 -6.50 -12.39
CA PRO A 280 14.36 -6.71 -13.11
C PRO A 280 14.41 -8.07 -13.83
N ARG A 281 13.86 -9.11 -13.20
CA ARG A 281 13.82 -10.46 -13.77
C ARG A 281 12.93 -10.53 -15.01
N LEU A 282 11.77 -9.89 -14.98
CA LEU A 282 10.81 -9.90 -16.07
C LEU A 282 11.18 -8.92 -17.19
N ALA A 283 11.82 -7.80 -16.87
CA ALA A 283 12.31 -6.83 -17.85
C ALA A 283 13.56 -7.30 -18.58
N GLY A 284 14.29 -8.29 -18.04
CA GLY A 284 15.45 -8.92 -18.69
C GLY A 284 16.56 -7.91 -19.02
N GLU A 285 17.03 -7.92 -20.27
CA GLU A 285 18.16 -7.07 -20.72
C GLU A 285 17.92 -5.57 -20.50
N ALA A 286 16.67 -5.11 -20.53
CA ALA A 286 16.34 -3.71 -20.26
C ALA A 286 16.84 -3.25 -18.88
N MET A 287 16.89 -4.14 -17.88
CA MET A 287 17.36 -3.83 -16.53
C MET A 287 18.66 -4.53 -16.14
N SER A 288 19.04 -5.63 -16.79
CA SER A 288 20.25 -6.42 -16.46
C SER A 288 21.35 -6.34 -17.51
N GLY A 289 21.07 -5.81 -18.71
CA GLY A 289 22.04 -5.67 -19.80
C GLY A 289 23.13 -4.63 -19.50
N LYS A 290 24.22 -4.67 -20.32
CA LYS A 290 25.31 -3.70 -20.22
C LYS A 290 24.84 -2.26 -20.43
N ASP A 291 23.90 -2.07 -21.36
CA ASP A 291 23.32 -0.77 -21.74
C ASP A 291 21.90 -0.62 -21.17
N ARG A 292 21.69 -1.16 -19.95
CA ARG A 292 20.41 -1.10 -19.26
C ARG A 292 19.88 0.32 -19.11
N VAL A 293 18.56 0.47 -19.12
CA VAL A 293 17.90 1.76 -18.87
C VAL A 293 17.96 2.11 -17.38
N LEU A 294 17.91 3.41 -17.07
CA LEU A 294 17.71 3.86 -15.70
C LEU A 294 16.24 3.60 -15.29
N VAL A 295 16.07 2.90 -14.19
CA VAL A 295 14.75 2.64 -13.60
C VAL A 295 14.73 3.11 -12.15
N MET A 296 13.84 4.03 -11.84
CA MET A 296 13.63 4.59 -10.50
C MET A 296 12.20 4.32 -10.03
N GLY A 297 12.00 4.31 -8.72
CA GLY A 297 10.68 4.17 -8.11
C GLY A 297 10.74 4.35 -6.61
N ALA A 298 9.60 4.25 -5.95
CA ALA A 298 9.54 4.28 -4.50
C ALA A 298 8.51 3.26 -4.00
N THR A 299 8.86 2.54 -2.95
CA THR A 299 7.97 1.61 -2.25
C THR A 299 7.65 2.12 -0.85
N PRO A 300 6.45 1.85 -0.30
CA PRO A 300 6.10 2.29 1.04
C PRO A 300 6.80 1.49 2.15
N ASN A 301 7.37 0.35 1.80
CA ASN A 301 8.01 -0.61 2.70
C ASN A 301 9.33 -1.11 2.15
N LYS A 302 10.10 -1.77 2.99
CA LYS A 302 11.34 -2.44 2.62
C LYS A 302 11.08 -3.56 1.61
N PHE A 303 12.08 -3.86 0.78
CA PHE A 303 12.10 -5.08 -0.02
C PHE A 303 12.24 -6.30 0.90
N PHE A 304 11.79 -7.47 0.42
CA PHE A 304 11.89 -8.70 1.21
C PHE A 304 13.37 -9.01 1.52
N GLY A 305 13.67 -9.31 2.79
CA GLY A 305 15.05 -9.56 3.24
C GLY A 305 15.90 -8.30 3.48
N GLN A 306 15.41 -7.09 3.21
CA GLN A 306 16.12 -5.88 3.63
C GLN A 306 16.04 -5.68 5.14
N ALA A 307 17.18 -5.41 5.78
CA ALA A 307 17.27 -5.20 7.22
C ALA A 307 16.28 -4.14 7.72
N SER A 308 15.46 -4.53 8.69
CA SER A 308 14.51 -3.69 9.43
C SER A 308 14.05 -4.42 10.69
N ASP A 309 13.42 -3.71 11.62
CA ASP A 309 13.12 -4.21 12.98
C ASP A 309 12.27 -5.49 13.01
N LEU A 310 11.41 -5.69 12.01
CA LEU A 310 10.50 -6.83 11.94
C LEU A 310 10.81 -7.81 10.79
N MET A 311 11.84 -7.56 9.98
CA MET A 311 12.10 -8.40 8.80
C MET A 311 12.41 -9.84 9.17
N ASP A 312 13.18 -10.08 10.23
CA ASP A 312 13.47 -11.43 10.73
C ASP A 312 12.18 -12.21 11.04
N LYS A 313 11.16 -11.51 11.57
CA LYS A 313 9.84 -12.12 11.84
C LYS A 313 9.06 -12.38 10.56
N VAL A 314 9.10 -11.47 9.61
CA VAL A 314 8.50 -11.69 8.28
C VAL A 314 9.08 -12.95 7.64
N GLU A 315 10.40 -13.09 7.63
CA GLU A 315 11.08 -14.24 7.04
C GLU A 315 10.81 -15.55 7.82
N GLU A 316 10.84 -15.50 9.16
CA GLU A 316 10.51 -16.64 10.03
C GLU A 316 9.12 -17.20 9.70
N TYR A 317 8.10 -16.33 9.67
CA TYR A 317 6.72 -16.75 9.43
C TYR A 317 6.48 -17.14 7.97
N ALA A 318 7.11 -16.49 7.01
CA ALA A 318 7.06 -16.88 5.60
C ALA A 318 7.56 -18.32 5.40
N LYS A 319 8.69 -18.67 6.00
CA LYS A 319 9.26 -20.04 5.96
C LYS A 319 8.41 -21.05 6.72
N LYS A 320 7.91 -20.68 7.91
CA LYS A 320 7.13 -21.56 8.80
C LYS A 320 5.76 -21.91 8.21
N ILE A 321 5.07 -20.92 7.64
CA ILE A 321 3.65 -21.04 7.23
C ILE A 321 3.51 -21.46 5.78
N ASN A 322 4.35 -20.93 4.89
CA ASN A 322 4.31 -21.18 3.47
C ASN A 322 5.65 -21.73 2.94
N PRO A 323 6.13 -22.89 3.43
CA PRO A 323 7.45 -23.44 3.04
C PRO A 323 7.54 -23.78 1.54
N GLY A 324 6.41 -23.95 0.86
CA GLY A 324 6.36 -24.20 -0.59
C GLY A 324 6.61 -22.95 -1.46
N VAL A 325 6.69 -21.76 -0.86
CA VAL A 325 7.07 -20.53 -1.56
C VAL A 325 8.48 -20.13 -1.12
N PRO A 326 9.49 -20.35 -1.96
CA PRO A 326 10.88 -20.02 -1.65
C PRO A 326 11.03 -18.54 -1.28
N THR A 327 11.86 -18.23 -0.28
CA THR A 327 12.03 -16.86 0.22
C THR A 327 12.60 -15.92 -0.85
N GLU A 328 13.45 -16.40 -1.74
CA GLU A 328 14.00 -15.64 -2.87
C GLU A 328 12.96 -15.32 -3.96
N LYS A 329 11.78 -15.90 -3.89
CA LYS A 329 10.64 -15.56 -4.76
C LYS A 329 9.60 -14.67 -4.09
N ARG A 330 9.77 -14.39 -2.79
CA ARG A 330 8.92 -13.45 -2.07
C ARG A 330 9.19 -12.02 -2.54
N LEU A 331 8.15 -11.23 -2.52
CA LEU A 331 8.21 -9.83 -2.94
C LEU A 331 8.05 -8.90 -1.73
N ASN A 332 8.43 -7.65 -1.92
CA ASN A 332 8.10 -6.57 -0.99
C ASN A 332 6.60 -6.48 -0.69
N ARG A 333 5.74 -7.17 -1.47
CA ARG A 333 4.29 -7.28 -1.23
C ARG A 333 3.96 -8.09 0.01
N THR A 334 4.73 -9.14 0.32
CA THR A 334 4.64 -9.84 1.62
C THR A 334 4.87 -8.85 2.76
N VAL A 335 5.95 -8.06 2.68
CA VAL A 335 6.30 -7.04 3.68
C VAL A 335 5.21 -5.98 3.80
N GLN A 336 4.62 -5.57 2.67
CA GLN A 336 3.51 -4.63 2.61
C GLN A 336 2.27 -5.15 3.34
N GLY A 337 1.94 -6.43 3.14
CA GLY A 337 0.83 -7.09 3.85
C GLY A 337 1.03 -7.09 5.37
N TRP A 338 2.26 -7.31 5.83
CA TRP A 338 2.64 -7.20 7.24
C TRP A 338 2.55 -5.76 7.74
N ALA A 339 3.08 -4.78 7.01
CA ALA A 339 3.10 -3.37 7.43
C ALA A 339 1.68 -2.83 7.64
N ASN A 340 0.75 -3.11 6.71
CA ASN A 340 -0.67 -2.80 6.89
C ASN A 340 -1.26 -3.46 8.14
N GLY A 341 -0.89 -4.72 8.38
CA GLY A 341 -1.30 -5.46 9.58
C GLY A 341 -0.79 -4.82 10.87
N VAL A 342 0.48 -4.41 10.91
CA VAL A 342 1.11 -3.75 12.07
C VAL A 342 0.36 -2.47 12.43
N VAL A 343 0.06 -1.63 11.45
CA VAL A 343 -0.62 -0.34 11.68
C VAL A 343 -2.04 -0.56 12.21
N LEU A 344 -2.80 -1.47 11.60
CA LEU A 344 -4.15 -1.78 12.10
C LEU A 344 -4.11 -2.41 13.49
N ARG A 345 -3.19 -3.34 13.74
CA ARG A 345 -3.02 -3.95 15.07
C ARG A 345 -2.75 -2.91 16.14
N GLU A 346 -1.85 -1.97 15.87
CA GLU A 346 -1.53 -0.89 16.80
C GLU A 346 -2.76 0.00 17.06
N ALA A 347 -3.54 0.34 16.03
CA ALA A 347 -4.78 1.10 16.21
C ALA A 347 -5.78 0.35 17.10
N MET A 348 -5.93 -0.96 16.93
CA MET A 348 -6.79 -1.80 17.76
C MET A 348 -6.26 -1.89 19.20
N ILE A 349 -4.95 -2.01 19.41
CA ILE A 349 -4.33 -2.03 20.74
C ILE A 349 -4.61 -0.74 21.50
N ARG A 350 -4.44 0.42 20.85
CA ARG A 350 -4.72 1.75 21.45
C ARG A 350 -6.20 1.91 21.79
N ALA A 351 -7.09 1.55 20.87
CA ALA A 351 -8.53 1.61 21.08
C ALA A 351 -8.97 0.73 22.25
N ASP A 352 -8.45 -0.47 22.36
CA ASP A 352 -8.73 -1.39 23.43
C ASP A 352 -8.24 -0.89 24.80
N LYS A 353 -7.00 -0.35 24.86
CA LYS A 353 -6.46 0.31 26.06
C LYS A 353 -7.29 1.51 26.50
N ALA A 354 -7.92 2.21 25.56
CA ALA A 354 -8.83 3.31 25.83
C ALA A 354 -10.26 2.86 26.18
N GLY A 355 -10.53 1.56 26.26
CA GLY A 355 -11.84 0.98 26.59
C GLY A 355 -12.88 1.07 25.47
N ASP A 356 -12.47 1.37 24.22
CA ASP A 356 -13.37 1.54 23.09
C ASP A 356 -12.89 0.77 21.85
N LEU A 357 -13.00 -0.56 21.89
CA LEU A 357 -12.64 -1.42 20.76
C LEU A 357 -13.83 -1.58 19.79
N THR A 358 -14.35 -0.46 19.33
CA THR A 358 -15.35 -0.34 18.27
C THR A 358 -14.74 0.25 17.00
N GLY A 359 -15.46 0.23 15.87
CA GLY A 359 -14.99 0.91 14.66
C GLY A 359 -14.66 2.38 14.90
N PRO A 360 -15.57 3.20 15.50
CA PRO A 360 -15.26 4.58 15.88
C PRO A 360 -14.08 4.71 16.85
N GLY A 361 -13.96 3.81 17.83
CA GLY A 361 -12.84 3.81 18.76
C GLY A 361 -11.50 3.51 18.08
N ILE A 362 -11.46 2.53 17.17
CA ILE A 362 -10.26 2.22 16.36
C ILE A 362 -9.83 3.44 15.55
N MET A 363 -10.79 4.21 14.99
CA MET A 363 -10.47 5.47 14.32
C MET A 363 -9.94 6.51 15.30
N LYS A 364 -10.78 6.96 16.26
CA LYS A 364 -10.50 8.13 17.11
C LYS A 364 -9.43 7.90 18.17
N LYS A 365 -9.41 6.69 18.77
CA LYS A 365 -8.47 6.34 19.85
C LYS A 365 -7.26 5.55 19.36
N GLY A 366 -7.41 4.93 18.18
CA GLY A 366 -6.35 4.21 17.50
C GLY A 366 -5.60 5.08 16.49
N PHE A 367 -6.09 5.15 15.26
CA PHE A 367 -5.40 5.82 14.15
C PHE A 367 -5.15 7.30 14.39
N GLU A 368 -6.17 8.09 14.71
CA GLU A 368 -6.06 9.55 14.87
C GLU A 368 -5.16 9.98 16.06
N THR A 369 -4.71 9.03 16.88
CA THR A 369 -3.73 9.28 17.96
C THR A 369 -2.30 8.92 17.59
N MET A 370 -2.08 8.28 16.43
CA MET A 370 -0.74 7.93 15.99
C MET A 370 0.02 9.18 15.53
N ARG A 371 1.21 9.37 16.09
CA ARG A 371 2.16 10.41 15.68
C ARG A 371 3.52 9.76 15.57
N ASN A 372 4.13 9.86 14.40
CA ASN A 372 5.44 9.28 14.09
C ASN A 372 5.56 7.83 14.57
N PHE A 373 4.52 7.03 14.28
CA PHE A 373 4.52 5.63 14.67
C PHE A 373 5.43 4.85 13.73
N HIS A 374 6.46 4.24 14.31
CA HIS A 374 7.42 3.42 13.59
C HIS A 374 6.87 2.02 13.33
N ILE A 375 6.68 1.70 12.05
CA ILE A 375 6.11 0.40 11.64
C ILE A 375 7.13 -0.74 11.75
N GLY A 376 8.43 -0.42 11.68
CA GLY A 376 9.51 -1.40 11.64
C GLY A 376 9.72 -2.10 10.28
N LEU A 377 8.86 -1.83 9.30
CA LEU A 377 8.90 -2.39 7.95
C LEU A 377 8.74 -1.31 6.87
N GLY A 378 8.32 -0.10 7.26
CA GLY A 378 8.09 1.02 6.35
C GLY A 378 9.35 1.75 5.92
N THR A 379 9.21 2.64 4.96
CA THR A 379 10.24 3.60 4.55
C THR A 379 10.07 4.97 5.22
N GLY A 380 9.03 5.14 6.05
CA GLY A 380 8.75 6.32 6.87
C GLY A 380 7.81 5.98 8.02
N ASP A 381 7.81 6.83 9.05
CA ASP A 381 6.91 6.74 10.18
C ASP A 381 5.54 7.33 9.82
N VAL A 382 4.47 6.77 10.39
CA VAL A 382 3.11 7.16 10.03
C VAL A 382 2.46 8.04 11.09
N SER A 383 1.67 9.01 10.61
CA SER A 383 0.86 9.89 11.46
C SER A 383 -0.51 10.09 10.81
N TYR A 384 -1.58 10.09 11.63
CA TYR A 384 -2.93 10.36 11.17
C TYR A 384 -3.58 11.43 12.04
N THR A 385 -4.47 12.24 11.46
CA THR A 385 -5.25 13.22 12.20
C THR A 385 -6.73 13.11 11.83
N ALA A 386 -7.61 13.74 12.60
CA ALA A 386 -9.04 13.76 12.29
C ALA A 386 -9.39 14.49 10.97
N THR A 387 -8.45 15.24 10.38
CA THR A 387 -8.67 16.03 9.15
C THR A 387 -7.73 15.67 8.01
N ASP A 388 -6.72 14.84 8.24
CA ASP A 388 -5.74 14.42 7.23
C ASP A 388 -5.27 12.98 7.51
N HIS A 389 -5.61 12.08 6.59
CA HIS A 389 -5.22 10.67 6.64
C HIS A 389 -4.03 10.35 5.73
N ARG A 390 -3.28 11.35 5.23
CA ARG A 390 -1.99 11.12 4.56
C ARG A 390 -0.95 10.72 5.60
N PRO A 391 -0.55 9.45 5.67
CA PRO A 391 0.28 8.99 6.79
C PRO A 391 1.73 9.45 6.71
N VAL A 392 2.25 9.67 5.49
CA VAL A 392 3.65 10.03 5.24
C VAL A 392 3.72 11.17 4.24
N GLY A 393 4.58 12.15 4.50
CA GLY A 393 4.70 13.38 3.69
C GLY A 393 5.69 13.31 2.53
N GLY A 394 6.25 12.15 2.21
CA GLY A 394 7.24 11.97 1.14
C GLY A 394 7.61 10.52 0.92
N CYS A 395 8.57 10.26 0.04
CA CYS A 395 9.02 8.90 -0.29
C CYS A 395 10.53 8.76 -0.29
N LEU A 396 11.02 7.60 0.13
CA LEU A 396 12.37 7.15 -0.19
C LEU A 396 12.40 6.66 -1.64
N VAL A 397 12.98 7.46 -2.53
CA VAL A 397 13.17 7.11 -3.93
C VAL A 397 14.41 6.25 -4.06
N GLN A 398 14.30 5.20 -4.87
CA GLN A 398 15.35 4.22 -5.11
C GLN A 398 15.58 4.08 -6.61
N GLU A 399 16.76 3.57 -7.01
CA GLU A 399 17.07 3.20 -8.37
C GLU A 399 17.61 1.77 -8.44
N TRP A 400 17.47 1.14 -9.59
CA TRP A 400 18.07 -0.15 -9.88
C TRP A 400 19.50 0.03 -10.36
N ASP A 401 20.50 -0.48 -9.62
CA ASP A 401 21.93 -0.36 -9.96
C ASP A 401 22.44 -1.46 -10.90
N GLY A 402 21.57 -2.37 -11.31
CA GLY A 402 21.89 -3.57 -12.12
C GLY A 402 21.96 -4.86 -11.30
N LYS A 403 21.92 -4.76 -9.96
CA LYS A 403 21.96 -5.90 -9.03
C LYS A 403 20.93 -5.80 -7.93
N LYS A 404 20.64 -4.59 -7.43
CA LYS A 404 19.73 -4.33 -6.33
C LYS A 404 19.12 -2.93 -6.43
N PHE A 405 18.06 -2.71 -5.70
CA PHE A 405 17.46 -1.38 -5.50
C PHE A 405 18.28 -0.61 -4.46
N VAL A 406 18.81 0.54 -4.83
CA VAL A 406 19.65 1.38 -3.97
C VAL A 406 18.96 2.72 -3.70
N PRO A 407 19.07 3.27 -2.47
CA PRO A 407 18.50 4.57 -2.15
C PRO A 407 19.11 5.68 -3.00
N VAL A 408 18.27 6.60 -3.48
CA VAL A 408 18.68 7.86 -4.11
C VAL A 408 18.55 8.99 -3.11
N GLU A 409 17.32 9.24 -2.62
CA GLU A 409 17.05 10.22 -1.55
C GLU A 409 15.64 10.02 -0.98
N PHE A 410 15.41 10.52 0.25
CA PHE A 410 14.07 10.74 0.75
C PHE A 410 13.60 12.13 0.31
N VAL A 411 12.58 12.17 -0.54
CA VAL A 411 11.97 13.43 -0.99
C VAL A 411 10.85 13.81 -0.04
N ASP A 412 11.08 14.80 0.81
CA ASP A 412 10.07 15.38 1.70
C ASP A 412 9.18 16.36 0.93
N VAL A 413 8.13 15.84 0.30
CA VAL A 413 7.16 16.63 -0.46
C VAL A 413 6.42 17.63 0.43
N LYS A 414 6.05 17.20 1.64
CA LYS A 414 5.38 18.06 2.63
C LYS A 414 6.25 19.23 3.06
N GLY A 415 7.52 18.98 3.37
CA GLY A 415 8.46 20.02 3.79
C GLY A 415 8.87 20.95 2.64
N ARG A 416 9.03 20.40 1.42
CA ARG A 416 9.46 21.17 0.25
C ARG A 416 8.34 22.06 -0.31
N TRP A 417 7.08 21.65 -0.23
CA TRP A 417 5.92 22.40 -0.73
C TRP A 417 4.79 22.50 0.32
N PRO A 418 5.04 23.13 1.49
CA PRO A 418 4.10 23.09 2.61
C PRO A 418 2.75 23.77 2.31
N LYS A 419 2.73 24.80 1.46
CA LYS A 419 1.49 25.49 1.07
C LYS A 419 0.62 24.61 0.18
N GLN A 420 1.21 24.01 -0.86
CA GLN A 420 0.52 23.08 -1.75
C GLN A 420 0.06 21.84 -0.99
N TRP A 421 0.92 21.30 -0.12
CA TRP A 421 0.57 20.16 0.72
C TRP A 421 -0.66 20.43 1.60
N ALA A 422 -0.69 21.58 2.26
CA ALA A 422 -1.75 21.90 3.20
C ALA A 422 -3.12 22.17 2.53
N SER A 423 -3.13 22.61 1.29
CA SER A 423 -4.35 23.04 0.60
C SER A 423 -4.59 22.33 -0.73
N GLU A 424 -3.71 22.55 -1.70
CA GLU A 424 -3.95 22.17 -3.09
C GLU A 424 -3.87 20.66 -3.33
N TRP A 425 -2.93 19.99 -2.67
CA TRP A 425 -2.61 18.58 -2.92
C TRP A 425 -3.32 17.61 -1.98
N HIS A 426 -4.15 18.12 -1.07
CA HIS A 426 -4.93 17.23 -0.21
C HIS A 426 -6.10 16.64 -1.02
N GLY A 427 -6.12 15.33 -1.18
CA GLY A 427 -7.15 14.60 -1.90
C GLY A 427 -6.86 14.37 -3.39
N TRP A 428 -5.69 14.79 -3.90
CA TRP A 428 -5.30 14.51 -5.29
C TRP A 428 -3.78 14.66 -5.56
#